data_92b3c5cef8c673c241489e602bd380a8
#
_entry.id   92b3c5cef8c673c241489e602bd380a8
#
_cell.length_a   1.000
_cell.length_b   1.000
_cell.length_c   1.000
_cell.angle_alpha   90.00
_cell.angle_beta   90.00
_cell.angle_gamma   90.00
#
_symmetry.space_group_name_H-M   'P 1'
#
loop_
_entity.id
_entity.type
_entity.pdbx_description
1 polymer ?
#
loop_
_entity_poly.entity_id
_entity_poly.type
_entity_poly.pdbx_seq_one_letter_code
_entity_poly.pdbx_strand_id
1 'polypeptide(L)'
;MNVFNPAQFRAQFPALQDAGVYLDSAATALKPEAVVEATQQFYSLSAGNVHRSQFAEAQRLTARYEAAREKVAQLLNAPDDKTIVWTRGTTESINMVAQCYARPRLQPGDEIIVSVAEHHANLVPWLMVAQQTGAKVVKLPLNAQRLPDVDLLPELITPRSRILALGQMSNVTGGCPDLARAITFAHSAGMVVMVDGAQGAVHFPADVQQLDIDFYAFSGHKLYGPTGIGVLYGKSELLEAMSPWLGGGKMVHEVSFDGFTTQSAPWKLEAGTPNVAGVIGLSAALEWLADYDINQAERWSRSLATLAEDALAKRPGFRSFRCQDSSLLAFDFAGVHHSDMVTLLAEYGIALRAGQHCAQPLLAELGVTGTLRASFAPYNTKSDVDALVNAVDRALELLVD
;
A
#
# COMPACT_ATOMS: atom_id res chain seq x y z
N MET A 1 -18.98 -19.10 -5.88
CA MET A 1 -18.00 -18.81 -4.79
C MET A 1 -18.57 -19.32 -3.47
N ASN A 2 -17.77 -20.04 -2.71
CA ASN A 2 -18.17 -20.48 -1.37
C ASN A 2 -18.32 -19.26 -0.45
N VAL A 3 -19.25 -19.36 0.53
CA VAL A 3 -19.41 -18.33 1.57
C VAL A 3 -18.10 -18.21 2.34
N PHE A 4 -17.61 -16.98 2.57
CA PHE A 4 -16.40 -16.73 3.34
C PHE A 4 -16.52 -17.29 4.78
N ASN A 5 -15.55 -18.11 5.18
CA ASN A 5 -15.47 -18.69 6.51
C ASN A 5 -14.22 -18.16 7.25
N PRO A 6 -14.39 -17.30 8.26
CA PRO A 6 -13.27 -16.71 8.99
C PRO A 6 -12.36 -17.74 9.67
N ALA A 7 -12.92 -18.83 10.19
CA ALA A 7 -12.15 -19.87 10.87
C ALA A 7 -11.26 -20.63 9.88
N GLN A 8 -11.78 -20.98 8.71
CA GLN A 8 -10.98 -21.62 7.64
C GLN A 8 -9.91 -20.67 7.11
N PHE A 9 -10.22 -19.39 6.95
CA PHE A 9 -9.24 -18.40 6.54
C PHE A 9 -8.12 -18.28 7.58
N ARG A 10 -8.45 -18.11 8.85
CA ARG A 10 -7.49 -18.02 9.96
C ARG A 10 -6.57 -19.25 10.03
N ALA A 11 -7.08 -20.44 9.80
CA ALA A 11 -6.32 -21.69 9.87
C ALA A 11 -5.16 -21.76 8.85
N GLN A 12 -5.17 -20.91 7.82
CA GLN A 12 -4.11 -20.85 6.81
C GLN A 12 -2.84 -20.10 7.28
N PHE A 13 -2.86 -19.48 8.46
CA PHE A 13 -1.79 -18.60 8.94
C PHE A 13 -1.02 -19.22 10.11
N PRO A 14 0.17 -19.82 9.85
CA PRO A 14 0.96 -20.49 10.90
C PRO A 14 1.35 -19.55 12.05
N ALA A 15 1.66 -18.28 11.75
CA ALA A 15 2.10 -17.31 12.74
C ALA A 15 1.04 -17.00 13.81
N LEU A 16 -0.25 -17.25 13.55
CA LEU A 16 -1.32 -17.03 14.53
C LEU A 16 -1.32 -18.04 15.70
N GLN A 17 -0.54 -19.11 15.61
CA GLN A 17 -0.41 -20.05 16.71
C GLN A 17 0.29 -19.43 17.93
N ASP A 18 1.26 -18.52 17.69
CA ASP A 18 2.09 -17.92 18.73
C ASP A 18 2.02 -16.37 18.78
N ALA A 19 1.31 -15.73 17.85
CA ALA A 19 1.31 -14.28 17.70
C ALA A 19 0.47 -13.52 18.75
N GLY A 20 -0.26 -14.22 19.64
CA GLY A 20 -1.25 -13.57 20.49
C GLY A 20 -2.39 -12.94 19.67
N VAL A 21 -2.84 -11.76 20.08
CA VAL A 21 -3.86 -10.99 19.34
C VAL A 21 -3.16 -10.03 18.39
N TYR A 22 -3.13 -10.35 17.09
CA TYR A 22 -2.44 -9.57 16.06
C TYR A 22 -3.39 -8.60 15.36
N LEU A 23 -3.24 -7.31 15.66
CA LEU A 23 -4.06 -6.20 15.15
C LEU A 23 -3.21 -5.13 14.44
N ASP A 24 -2.11 -5.53 13.79
CA ASP A 24 -1.20 -4.62 13.06
C ASP A 24 -1.05 -4.97 11.57
N SER A 25 -2.10 -5.54 10.97
CA SER A 25 -2.08 -5.97 9.56
C SER A 25 -1.95 -4.81 8.58
N ALA A 26 -2.33 -3.60 8.95
CA ALA A 26 -2.10 -2.40 8.13
C ALA A 26 -0.61 -2.03 8.02
N ALA A 27 0.24 -2.49 8.94
CA ALA A 27 1.70 -2.38 8.82
C ALA A 27 2.27 -3.49 7.96
N THR A 28 1.89 -4.73 8.23
CA THR A 28 2.23 -5.92 7.44
C THR A 28 1.26 -7.04 7.73
N ALA A 29 0.74 -7.68 6.70
CA ALA A 29 -0.14 -8.85 6.86
C ALA A 29 0.68 -10.09 7.22
N LEU A 30 0.09 -11.00 7.98
CA LEU A 30 0.64 -12.34 8.17
C LEU A 30 0.62 -13.11 6.84
N LYS A 31 1.43 -14.16 6.75
CA LYS A 31 1.60 -14.94 5.51
C LYS A 31 0.86 -16.27 5.62
N PRO A 32 0.02 -16.61 4.62
CA PRO A 32 -0.59 -17.95 4.58
C PRO A 32 0.46 -19.00 4.26
N GLU A 33 0.19 -20.25 4.67
CA GLU A 33 1.07 -21.41 4.44
C GLU A 33 1.50 -21.52 2.98
N ALA A 34 0.58 -21.29 2.04
CA ALA A 34 0.88 -21.34 0.60
C ALA A 34 2.02 -20.42 0.16
N VAL A 35 2.15 -19.23 0.78
CA VAL A 35 3.23 -18.28 0.49
C VAL A 35 4.54 -18.74 1.13
N VAL A 36 4.49 -19.25 2.35
CA VAL A 36 5.66 -19.80 3.05
C VAL A 36 6.23 -20.97 2.27
N GLU A 37 5.40 -21.93 1.88
CA GLU A 37 5.80 -23.11 1.09
C GLU A 37 6.37 -22.72 -0.28
N ALA A 38 5.72 -21.81 -1.02
CA ALA A 38 6.18 -21.39 -2.34
C ALA A 38 7.58 -20.74 -2.26
N THR A 39 7.81 -19.92 -1.23
CA THR A 39 9.12 -19.27 -1.01
C THR A 39 10.18 -20.29 -0.63
N GLN A 40 9.85 -21.23 0.27
CA GLN A 40 10.75 -22.32 0.69
C GLN A 40 11.10 -23.21 -0.50
N GLN A 41 10.13 -23.63 -1.29
CA GLN A 41 10.35 -24.47 -2.47
C GLN A 41 11.23 -23.79 -3.50
N PHE A 42 11.04 -22.49 -3.72
CA PHE A 42 11.91 -21.73 -4.61
C PHE A 42 13.39 -21.85 -4.22
N TYR A 43 13.71 -21.62 -2.94
CA TYR A 43 15.11 -21.70 -2.48
C TYR A 43 15.64 -23.12 -2.38
N SER A 44 14.80 -24.11 -2.11
CA SER A 44 15.23 -25.49 -1.89
C SER A 44 15.34 -26.30 -3.18
N LEU A 45 14.49 -26.03 -4.17
CA LEU A 45 14.33 -26.89 -5.34
C LEU A 45 14.66 -26.21 -6.68
N SER A 46 14.64 -24.87 -6.75
CA SER A 46 14.89 -24.16 -7.99
C SER A 46 16.37 -23.85 -8.16
N ALA A 47 16.92 -24.22 -9.31
CA ALA A 47 18.27 -23.87 -9.72
C ALA A 47 18.21 -22.98 -10.98
N GLY A 48 18.91 -21.87 -10.95
CA GLY A 48 19.05 -20.97 -12.09
C GLY A 48 18.56 -19.55 -11.84
N ASN A 49 18.86 -18.71 -12.81
CA ASN A 49 18.42 -17.32 -12.83
C ASN A 49 17.42 -17.12 -13.99
N VAL A 50 16.57 -16.12 -13.85
CA VAL A 50 15.55 -15.80 -14.86
C VAL A 50 16.18 -15.11 -16.09
N HIS A 51 15.58 -15.31 -17.27
CA HIS A 51 15.83 -14.66 -18.56
C HIS A 51 17.15 -14.98 -19.27
N ARG A 52 18.19 -15.50 -18.62
CA ARG A 52 19.53 -15.66 -19.22
C ARG A 52 20.02 -17.08 -19.39
N SER A 53 19.54 -18.00 -18.57
CA SER A 53 19.96 -19.39 -18.60
C SER A 53 19.10 -20.21 -19.54
N GLN A 54 19.72 -21.13 -20.30
CA GLN A 54 19.06 -21.91 -21.33
C GLN A 54 18.61 -23.30 -20.87
N PHE A 55 19.01 -23.75 -19.69
CA PHE A 55 18.60 -25.06 -19.20
C PHE A 55 17.15 -25.06 -18.72
N ALA A 56 16.52 -26.23 -18.79
CA ALA A 56 15.05 -26.39 -18.66
C ALA A 56 14.48 -25.80 -17.36
N GLU A 57 15.18 -25.92 -16.23
CA GLU A 57 14.71 -25.37 -14.96
C GLU A 57 14.67 -23.83 -14.96
N ALA A 58 15.72 -23.20 -15.50
CA ALA A 58 15.74 -21.74 -15.62
C ALA A 58 14.67 -21.20 -16.58
N GLN A 59 14.36 -21.93 -17.64
CA GLN A 59 13.26 -21.57 -18.55
C GLN A 59 11.90 -21.68 -17.84
N ARG A 60 11.68 -22.75 -17.07
CA ARG A 60 10.46 -22.90 -16.23
C ARG A 60 10.35 -21.79 -15.20
N LEU A 61 11.44 -21.43 -14.54
CA LEU A 61 11.47 -20.34 -13.57
C LEU A 61 11.15 -18.98 -14.22
N THR A 62 11.70 -18.72 -15.39
CA THR A 62 11.40 -17.51 -16.18
C THR A 62 9.91 -17.45 -16.53
N ALA A 63 9.34 -18.55 -16.99
CA ALA A 63 7.90 -18.62 -17.30
C ALA A 63 7.03 -18.34 -16.07
N ARG A 64 7.38 -18.91 -14.91
CA ARG A 64 6.66 -18.63 -13.64
C ARG A 64 6.81 -17.17 -13.20
N TYR A 65 7.98 -16.60 -13.35
CA TYR A 65 8.26 -15.20 -13.02
C TYR A 65 7.41 -14.25 -13.87
N GLU A 66 7.34 -14.46 -15.19
CA GLU A 66 6.54 -13.61 -16.07
C GLU A 66 5.02 -13.87 -15.91
N ALA A 67 4.60 -15.12 -15.64
CA ALA A 67 3.21 -15.42 -15.30
C ALA A 67 2.72 -14.70 -14.02
N ALA A 68 3.62 -14.44 -13.07
CA ALA A 68 3.30 -13.63 -11.89
C ALA A 68 2.94 -12.18 -12.26
N ARG A 69 3.61 -11.62 -13.26
CA ARG A 69 3.31 -10.28 -13.79
C ARG A 69 1.89 -10.20 -14.39
N GLU A 70 1.48 -11.22 -15.12
CA GLU A 70 0.11 -11.34 -15.65
C GLU A 70 -0.95 -11.39 -14.53
N LYS A 71 -0.67 -12.10 -13.43
CA LYS A 71 -1.59 -12.16 -12.28
C LYS A 71 -1.79 -10.79 -11.62
N VAL A 72 -0.72 -10.01 -11.52
CA VAL A 72 -0.83 -8.63 -11.02
C VAL A 72 -1.64 -7.77 -11.99
N ALA A 73 -1.42 -7.90 -13.30
CA ALA A 73 -2.22 -7.22 -14.30
C ALA A 73 -3.71 -7.58 -14.19
N GLN A 74 -4.02 -8.84 -13.97
CA GLN A 74 -5.40 -9.30 -13.74
C GLN A 74 -6.01 -8.72 -12.45
N LEU A 75 -5.23 -8.68 -11.35
CA LEU A 75 -5.69 -8.09 -10.07
C LEU A 75 -6.14 -6.65 -10.24
N LEU A 76 -5.41 -5.87 -11.03
CA LEU A 76 -5.67 -4.45 -11.26
C LEU A 76 -6.54 -4.16 -12.48
N ASN A 77 -7.00 -5.19 -13.21
CA ASN A 77 -7.61 -5.04 -14.53
C ASN A 77 -6.76 -4.15 -15.47
N ALA A 78 -5.44 -4.34 -15.44
CA ALA A 78 -4.51 -3.65 -16.32
C ALA A 78 -4.62 -4.18 -17.77
N PRO A 79 -4.31 -3.37 -18.79
CA PRO A 79 -4.47 -3.79 -20.20
C PRO A 79 -3.60 -4.98 -20.57
N ASP A 80 -2.39 -5.04 -20.07
CA ASP A 80 -1.46 -6.14 -20.26
C ASP A 80 -0.36 -6.16 -19.17
N ASP A 81 0.45 -7.21 -19.15
CA ASP A 81 1.52 -7.42 -18.19
C ASP A 81 2.69 -6.43 -18.33
N LYS A 82 2.88 -5.82 -19.49
CA LYS A 82 3.94 -4.82 -19.74
C LYS A 82 3.69 -3.49 -19.03
N THR A 83 2.49 -3.30 -18.51
CA THR A 83 2.13 -2.16 -17.67
C THR A 83 2.54 -2.34 -16.20
N ILE A 84 3.10 -3.49 -15.85
CA ILE A 84 3.50 -3.86 -14.48
C ILE A 84 5.03 -3.84 -14.38
N VAL A 85 5.53 -3.07 -13.43
CA VAL A 85 6.97 -2.99 -13.09
C VAL A 85 7.17 -3.56 -11.68
N TRP A 86 8.13 -4.47 -11.54
CA TRP A 86 8.54 -4.97 -10.23
C TRP A 86 9.43 -3.96 -9.51
N THR A 87 9.12 -3.71 -8.25
CA THR A 87 9.89 -2.85 -7.35
C THR A 87 10.09 -3.54 -6.00
N ARG A 88 10.75 -2.88 -5.06
CA ARG A 88 10.89 -3.37 -3.68
C ARG A 88 9.66 -3.07 -2.81
N GLY A 89 8.78 -2.19 -3.25
CA GLY A 89 7.59 -1.78 -2.50
C GLY A 89 7.03 -0.45 -3.00
N THR A 90 5.94 -0.01 -2.40
CA THR A 90 5.25 1.25 -2.73
C THR A 90 6.18 2.46 -2.68
N THR A 91 7.03 2.55 -1.67
CA THR A 91 7.99 3.66 -1.52
C THR A 91 8.91 3.78 -2.73
N GLU A 92 9.51 2.67 -3.18
CA GLU A 92 10.37 2.69 -4.39
C GLU A 92 9.56 3.02 -5.63
N SER A 93 8.35 2.48 -5.76
CA SER A 93 7.47 2.75 -6.91
C SER A 93 7.15 4.24 -7.05
N ILE A 94 6.80 4.91 -5.97
CA ILE A 94 6.50 6.35 -5.98
C ILE A 94 7.77 7.16 -6.26
N ASN A 95 8.90 6.80 -5.65
CA ASN A 95 10.19 7.44 -5.95
C ASN A 95 10.59 7.27 -7.41
N MET A 96 10.31 6.10 -8.02
CA MET A 96 10.55 5.86 -9.43
C MET A 96 9.75 6.81 -10.31
N VAL A 97 8.46 7.00 -10.03
CA VAL A 97 7.62 7.97 -10.75
C VAL A 97 8.15 9.40 -10.55
N ALA A 98 8.49 9.78 -9.33
CA ALA A 98 9.03 11.11 -9.04
C ALA A 98 10.34 11.39 -9.78
N GLN A 99 11.29 10.44 -9.80
CA GLN A 99 12.61 10.64 -10.39
C GLN A 99 12.65 10.39 -11.91
N CYS A 100 11.92 9.38 -12.39
CA CYS A 100 12.02 8.95 -13.78
C CYS A 100 10.97 9.63 -14.69
N TYR A 101 9.82 9.99 -14.14
CA TYR A 101 8.77 10.67 -14.88
C TYR A 101 8.70 12.16 -14.58
N ALA A 102 8.55 12.53 -13.30
CA ALA A 102 8.28 13.93 -12.92
C ALA A 102 9.51 14.82 -13.06
N ARG A 103 10.66 14.41 -12.52
CA ARG A 103 11.87 15.23 -12.51
C ARG A 103 12.30 15.74 -13.90
N PRO A 104 12.32 14.92 -14.96
CA PRO A 104 12.69 15.42 -16.30
C PRO A 104 11.71 16.41 -16.93
N ARG A 105 10.48 16.52 -16.42
CA ARG A 105 9.38 17.30 -17.00
C ARG A 105 9.05 18.55 -16.24
N LEU A 106 9.26 18.54 -14.91
CA LEU A 106 8.90 19.68 -14.07
C LEU A 106 9.82 20.86 -14.32
N GLN A 107 9.21 22.04 -14.39
CA GLN A 107 9.87 23.34 -14.52
C GLN A 107 9.70 24.14 -13.23
N PRO A 108 10.58 25.15 -12.97
CA PRO A 108 10.39 26.04 -11.84
C PRO A 108 8.99 26.67 -11.83
N GLY A 109 8.32 26.60 -10.68
CA GLY A 109 6.96 27.09 -10.50
C GLY A 109 5.84 26.13 -10.92
N ASP A 110 6.15 24.96 -11.50
CA ASP A 110 5.16 23.91 -11.68
C ASP A 110 4.67 23.39 -10.33
N GLU A 111 3.48 22.82 -10.28
CA GLU A 111 2.81 22.45 -9.06
C GLU A 111 2.50 20.94 -9.03
N ILE A 112 2.73 20.35 -7.85
CA ILE A 112 2.37 18.99 -7.52
C ILE A 112 1.34 19.08 -6.38
N ILE A 113 0.11 18.66 -6.64
CA ILE A 113 -0.95 18.64 -5.63
C ILE A 113 -0.85 17.33 -4.88
N VAL A 114 -0.71 17.40 -3.55
CA VAL A 114 -0.59 16.23 -2.67
C VAL A 114 -1.61 16.34 -1.55
N SER A 115 -2.35 15.28 -1.30
CA SER A 115 -3.31 15.26 -0.20
C SER A 115 -2.59 15.31 1.15
N VAL A 116 -3.19 16.00 2.12
CA VAL A 116 -2.68 16.04 3.50
C VAL A 116 -2.81 14.69 4.21
N ALA A 117 -3.64 13.80 3.70
CA ALA A 117 -3.85 12.46 4.25
C ALA A 117 -2.77 11.44 3.85
N GLU A 118 -1.77 11.83 3.05
CA GLU A 118 -0.82 10.91 2.47
C GLU A 118 0.15 10.34 3.51
N HIS A 119 0.45 9.04 3.34
CA HIS A 119 1.64 8.44 3.94
C HIS A 119 2.91 9.17 3.47
N HIS A 120 3.94 9.23 4.31
CA HIS A 120 5.21 9.89 3.96
C HIS A 120 5.79 9.43 2.61
N ALA A 121 5.58 8.16 2.23
CA ALA A 121 6.02 7.62 0.94
C ALA A 121 5.37 8.31 -0.28
N ASN A 122 4.19 8.93 -0.11
CA ASN A 122 3.51 9.68 -1.16
C ASN A 122 3.51 11.19 -0.92
N LEU A 123 4.39 11.69 -0.09
CA LEU A 123 4.64 13.10 0.15
C LEU A 123 6.13 13.45 -0.04
N VAL A 124 7.02 12.75 0.67
CA VAL A 124 8.45 13.07 0.70
C VAL A 124 9.11 13.01 -0.69
N PRO A 125 8.85 12.02 -1.54
CA PRO A 125 9.40 12.02 -2.91
C PRO A 125 9.02 13.25 -3.73
N TRP A 126 7.79 13.76 -3.53
CA TRP A 126 7.32 14.97 -4.21
C TRP A 126 7.98 16.24 -3.67
N LEU A 127 8.21 16.33 -2.37
CA LEU A 127 9.00 17.40 -1.77
C LEU A 127 10.44 17.39 -2.29
N MET A 128 11.05 16.20 -2.41
CA MET A 128 12.41 16.05 -2.94
C MET A 128 12.51 16.49 -4.38
N VAL A 129 11.61 16.04 -5.25
CA VAL A 129 11.64 16.40 -6.67
C VAL A 129 11.30 17.89 -6.87
N ALA A 130 10.43 18.46 -6.04
CA ALA A 130 10.16 19.90 -6.05
C ALA A 130 11.41 20.72 -5.75
N GLN A 131 12.20 20.32 -4.73
CA GLN A 131 13.48 20.96 -4.43
C GLN A 131 14.47 20.87 -5.59
N GLN A 132 14.51 19.75 -6.29
CA GLN A 132 15.41 19.52 -7.42
C GLN A 132 15.05 20.31 -8.68
N THR A 133 13.79 20.65 -8.86
CA THR A 133 13.26 21.24 -10.10
C THR A 133 12.80 22.68 -9.95
N GLY A 134 12.63 23.18 -8.73
CA GLY A 134 12.00 24.47 -8.46
C GLY A 134 10.47 24.43 -8.53
N ALA A 135 9.87 23.27 -8.64
CA ALA A 135 8.42 23.07 -8.52
C ALA A 135 7.94 23.27 -7.07
N LYS A 136 6.63 23.31 -6.88
CA LYS A 136 5.99 23.52 -5.58
C LYS A 136 5.06 22.35 -5.27
N VAL A 137 5.02 21.95 -4.01
CA VAL A 137 4.01 21.03 -3.50
C VAL A 137 2.85 21.83 -2.92
N VAL A 138 1.64 21.59 -3.43
CA VAL A 138 0.40 22.23 -3.02
C VAL A 138 -0.44 21.26 -2.21
N LYS A 139 -0.86 21.68 -1.02
CA LYS A 139 -1.64 20.84 -0.10
C LYS A 139 -3.10 20.77 -0.55
N LEU A 140 -3.62 19.54 -0.71
CA LEU A 140 -5.06 19.27 -0.74
C LEU A 140 -5.53 18.97 0.69
N PRO A 141 -6.36 19.85 1.31
CA PRO A 141 -6.79 19.66 2.70
C PRO A 141 -7.86 18.58 2.85
N LEU A 142 -8.27 18.32 4.10
CA LEU A 142 -9.40 17.45 4.42
C LEU A 142 -10.72 18.24 4.34
N ASN A 143 -11.78 17.51 3.98
CA ASN A 143 -13.16 17.97 4.13
C ASN A 143 -13.71 17.68 5.56
N ALA A 144 -14.97 18.02 5.80
CA ALA A 144 -15.63 17.81 7.09
C ALA A 144 -15.74 16.33 7.51
N GLN A 145 -15.67 15.40 6.55
CA GLN A 145 -15.67 13.96 6.79
C GLN A 145 -14.27 13.39 7.02
N ARG A 146 -13.25 14.24 7.14
CA ARG A 146 -11.83 13.87 7.30
C ARG A 146 -11.26 13.10 6.10
N LEU A 147 -11.81 13.30 4.92
CA LEU A 147 -11.30 12.78 3.65
C LEU A 147 -10.60 13.89 2.88
N PRO A 148 -9.62 13.58 2.00
CA PRO A 148 -9.11 14.56 1.05
C PRO A 148 -10.24 15.28 0.32
N ASP A 149 -10.24 16.60 0.35
CA ASP A 149 -11.32 17.42 -0.21
C ASP A 149 -11.25 17.50 -1.72
N VAL A 150 -11.74 16.46 -2.39
CA VAL A 150 -11.74 16.39 -3.86
C VAL A 150 -12.55 17.53 -4.49
N ASP A 151 -13.57 18.04 -3.82
CA ASP A 151 -14.40 19.13 -4.31
C ASP A 151 -13.63 20.45 -4.42
N LEU A 152 -12.54 20.58 -3.69
CA LEU A 152 -11.67 21.75 -3.72
C LEU A 152 -10.66 21.71 -4.89
N LEU A 153 -10.46 20.58 -5.54
CA LEU A 153 -9.49 20.45 -6.63
C LEU A 153 -9.67 21.48 -7.75
N PRO A 154 -10.88 21.76 -8.24
CA PRO A 154 -11.05 22.78 -9.28
C PRO A 154 -10.55 24.18 -8.91
N GLU A 155 -10.55 24.53 -7.62
CA GLU A 155 -10.03 25.80 -7.11
C GLU A 155 -8.51 25.78 -6.93
N LEU A 156 -7.94 24.61 -6.58
CA LEU A 156 -6.49 24.46 -6.39
C LEU A 156 -5.73 24.29 -7.71
N ILE A 157 -6.35 23.70 -8.72
CA ILE A 157 -5.73 23.46 -10.02
C ILE A 157 -5.50 24.78 -10.74
N THR A 158 -4.26 24.99 -11.18
CA THR A 158 -3.83 26.15 -11.98
C THR A 158 -3.23 25.68 -13.32
N PRO A 159 -2.92 26.57 -14.27
CA PRO A 159 -2.20 26.21 -15.49
C PRO A 159 -0.79 25.62 -15.24
N ARG A 160 -0.28 25.74 -14.02
CA ARG A 160 1.02 25.18 -13.60
C ARG A 160 0.91 23.82 -12.93
N SER A 161 -0.27 23.33 -12.63
CA SER A 161 -0.50 22.03 -12.00
C SER A 161 -0.16 20.89 -12.97
N ARG A 162 0.73 19.96 -12.55
CA ARG A 162 1.25 18.88 -13.39
C ARG A 162 0.89 17.51 -12.88
N ILE A 163 0.91 17.30 -11.56
CA ILE A 163 0.76 16.00 -10.92
C ILE A 163 -0.20 16.13 -9.75
N LEU A 164 -1.08 15.14 -9.62
CA LEU A 164 -1.88 14.87 -8.44
C LEU A 164 -1.39 13.57 -7.80
N ALA A 165 -0.96 13.63 -6.55
CA ALA A 165 -0.62 12.46 -5.75
C ALA A 165 -1.70 12.24 -4.69
N LEU A 166 -2.39 11.08 -4.75
CA LEU A 166 -3.55 10.79 -3.92
C LEU A 166 -3.55 9.32 -3.49
N GLY A 167 -3.71 9.07 -2.20
CA GLY A 167 -3.88 7.72 -1.66
C GLY A 167 -5.28 7.17 -1.93
N GLN A 168 -5.38 5.89 -2.26
CA GLN A 168 -6.66 5.21 -2.40
C GLN A 168 -7.37 5.04 -1.05
N MET A 169 -6.59 4.78 0.01
CA MET A 169 -7.08 4.57 1.37
C MET A 169 -6.04 5.04 2.38
N SER A 170 -6.45 5.85 3.35
CA SER A 170 -5.57 6.28 4.44
C SER A 170 -5.15 5.09 5.31
N ASN A 171 -3.85 5.01 5.61
CA ASN A 171 -3.31 4.02 6.53
C ASN A 171 -3.59 4.35 8.02
N VAL A 172 -4.16 5.50 8.31
CA VAL A 172 -4.55 5.93 9.65
C VAL A 172 -6.05 5.81 9.85
N THR A 173 -6.83 6.59 9.11
CA THR A 173 -8.29 6.68 9.27
C THR A 173 -9.06 5.63 8.49
N GLY A 174 -8.41 4.98 7.50
CA GLY A 174 -9.08 4.12 6.55
C GLY A 174 -9.95 4.86 5.52
N GLY A 175 -9.94 6.19 5.54
CA GLY A 175 -10.74 7.01 4.65
C GLY A 175 -10.31 6.88 3.18
N CYS A 176 -11.30 6.81 2.29
CA CYS A 176 -11.11 6.66 0.85
C CYS A 176 -11.72 7.88 0.14
N PRO A 177 -10.91 8.71 -0.55
CA PRO A 177 -11.42 9.80 -1.36
C PRO A 177 -12.15 9.27 -2.60
N ASP A 178 -12.96 10.10 -3.23
CA ASP A 178 -13.54 9.83 -4.54
C ASP A 178 -12.47 9.94 -5.63
N LEU A 179 -11.78 8.82 -5.88
CA LEU A 179 -10.72 8.74 -6.89
C LEU A 179 -11.21 9.06 -8.30
N ALA A 180 -12.37 8.53 -8.69
CA ALA A 180 -12.91 8.74 -10.03
C ALA A 180 -13.11 10.23 -10.32
N ARG A 181 -13.66 10.95 -9.36
CA ARG A 181 -13.88 12.40 -9.46
C ARG A 181 -12.57 13.19 -9.45
N ALA A 182 -11.64 12.83 -8.56
CA ALA A 182 -10.32 13.45 -8.49
C ALA A 182 -9.54 13.30 -9.81
N ILE A 183 -9.54 12.09 -10.38
CA ILE A 183 -8.89 11.79 -11.66
C ILE A 183 -9.54 12.57 -12.80
N THR A 184 -10.85 12.68 -12.83
CA THR A 184 -11.58 13.48 -13.82
C THR A 184 -11.14 14.94 -13.78
N PHE A 185 -11.08 15.55 -12.60
CA PHE A 185 -10.59 16.93 -12.45
C PHE A 185 -9.14 17.08 -12.90
N ALA A 186 -8.26 16.18 -12.48
CA ALA A 186 -6.85 16.23 -12.85
C ALA A 186 -6.65 16.09 -14.36
N HIS A 187 -7.28 15.10 -14.99
CA HIS A 187 -7.17 14.87 -16.44
C HIS A 187 -7.75 16.01 -17.27
N SER A 188 -8.84 16.64 -16.81
CA SER A 188 -9.41 17.82 -17.48
C SER A 188 -8.43 19.00 -17.52
N ALA A 189 -7.47 19.05 -16.62
CA ALA A 189 -6.40 20.04 -16.57
C ALA A 189 -5.07 19.56 -17.17
N GLY A 190 -5.04 18.37 -17.77
CA GLY A 190 -3.82 17.78 -18.35
C GLY A 190 -2.82 17.26 -17.32
N MET A 191 -3.23 17.03 -16.07
CA MET A 191 -2.39 16.51 -15.01
C MET A 191 -2.26 14.98 -15.11
N VAL A 192 -1.17 14.44 -14.58
CA VAL A 192 -0.96 13.01 -14.37
C VAL A 192 -1.27 12.68 -12.91
N VAL A 193 -1.88 11.52 -12.67
CA VAL A 193 -2.30 11.08 -11.34
C VAL A 193 -1.48 9.88 -10.89
N MET A 194 -0.82 10.02 -9.72
CA MET A 194 -0.19 8.94 -8.98
C MET A 194 -1.10 8.52 -7.83
N VAL A 195 -1.54 7.26 -7.83
CA VAL A 195 -2.35 6.69 -6.76
C VAL A 195 -1.52 5.75 -5.89
N ASP A 196 -1.42 6.06 -4.61
CA ASP A 196 -0.86 5.14 -3.60
C ASP A 196 -1.93 4.12 -3.21
N GLY A 197 -1.75 2.89 -3.66
CA GLY A 197 -2.64 1.76 -3.39
C GLY A 197 -2.16 0.84 -2.27
N ALA A 198 -1.19 1.25 -1.44
CA ALA A 198 -0.59 0.38 -0.42
C ALA A 198 -1.62 -0.26 0.52
N GLN A 199 -2.62 0.49 0.96
CA GLN A 199 -3.75 -0.04 1.72
C GLN A 199 -4.87 -0.52 0.79
N GLY A 200 -5.22 0.26 -0.22
CA GLY A 200 -6.35 -0.02 -1.10
C GLY A 200 -6.25 -1.37 -1.81
N ALA A 201 -5.08 -1.77 -2.28
CA ALA A 201 -4.89 -3.04 -2.96
C ALA A 201 -5.25 -4.26 -2.11
N VAL A 202 -5.16 -4.13 -0.77
CA VAL A 202 -5.50 -5.19 0.18
C VAL A 202 -7.01 -5.34 0.37
N HIS A 203 -7.70 -4.21 0.45
CA HIS A 203 -9.13 -4.16 0.84
C HIS A 203 -10.06 -4.17 -0.38
N PHE A 204 -9.70 -3.44 -1.43
CA PHE A 204 -10.46 -3.32 -2.68
C PHE A 204 -9.51 -2.89 -3.82
N PRO A 205 -8.84 -3.84 -4.48
CA PRO A 205 -7.92 -3.54 -5.57
C PRO A 205 -8.56 -2.61 -6.60
N ALA A 206 -7.80 -1.61 -7.07
CA ALA A 206 -8.30 -0.66 -8.05
C ALA A 206 -8.45 -1.31 -9.43
N ASP A 207 -9.53 -0.99 -10.12
CA ASP A 207 -9.65 -1.21 -11.56
C ASP A 207 -9.00 -0.01 -12.27
N VAL A 208 -7.75 -0.19 -12.69
CA VAL A 208 -6.94 0.92 -13.23
C VAL A 208 -7.44 1.42 -14.58
N GLN A 209 -8.12 0.58 -15.35
CA GLN A 209 -8.74 0.97 -16.63
C GLN A 209 -10.03 1.74 -16.39
N GLN A 210 -10.92 1.24 -15.54
CA GLN A 210 -12.19 1.89 -15.25
C GLN A 210 -11.99 3.27 -14.63
N LEU A 211 -11.02 3.41 -13.72
CA LEU A 211 -10.68 4.67 -13.06
C LEU A 211 -9.77 5.57 -13.90
N ASP A 212 -9.24 5.07 -15.00
CA ASP A 212 -8.28 5.78 -15.84
C ASP A 212 -7.04 6.26 -15.08
N ILE A 213 -6.52 5.41 -14.18
CA ILE A 213 -5.35 5.71 -13.36
C ILE A 213 -4.09 5.74 -14.24
N ASP A 214 -3.25 6.75 -14.03
CA ASP A 214 -1.98 6.89 -14.74
C ASP A 214 -0.88 6.04 -14.13
N PHE A 215 -0.70 6.14 -12.81
CA PHE A 215 0.24 5.33 -12.02
C PHE A 215 -0.42 4.83 -10.74
N TYR A 216 -0.16 3.56 -10.40
CA TYR A 216 -0.66 2.91 -9.19
C TYR A 216 0.43 2.06 -8.55
N ALA A 217 0.59 2.13 -7.25
CA ALA A 217 1.63 1.38 -6.53
C ALA A 217 1.07 0.64 -5.33
N PHE A 218 1.60 -0.56 -5.07
CA PHE A 218 1.35 -1.29 -3.82
C PHE A 218 2.53 -2.16 -3.42
N SER A 219 2.50 -2.68 -2.18
CA SER A 219 3.52 -3.53 -1.59
C SER A 219 3.00 -4.93 -1.34
N GLY A 220 3.78 -5.95 -1.68
CA GLY A 220 3.38 -7.35 -1.53
C GLY A 220 3.15 -7.75 -0.07
N HIS A 221 3.96 -7.23 0.88
CA HIS A 221 3.89 -7.66 2.28
C HIS A 221 2.58 -7.27 2.99
N LYS A 222 1.83 -6.32 2.49
CA LYS A 222 0.50 -5.98 3.00
C LYS A 222 -0.60 -6.85 2.38
N LEU A 223 -0.36 -7.38 1.19
CA LEU A 223 -1.25 -8.26 0.43
C LEU A 223 -0.87 -9.74 0.61
N TYR A 224 -0.57 -10.14 1.83
CA TYR A 224 -0.20 -11.52 2.23
C TYR A 224 1.07 -12.08 1.58
N GLY A 225 1.76 -11.30 0.76
CA GLY A 225 2.99 -11.67 0.07
C GLY A 225 4.26 -11.39 0.88
N PRO A 226 5.44 -11.71 0.34
CA PRO A 226 6.72 -11.43 0.98
C PRO A 226 7.02 -9.95 1.13
N THR A 227 7.92 -9.61 2.05
CA THR A 227 8.59 -8.31 2.10
C THR A 227 9.56 -8.15 0.92
N GLY A 228 9.93 -6.90 0.59
CA GLY A 228 10.93 -6.63 -0.44
C GLY A 228 10.45 -6.82 -1.87
N ILE A 229 9.16 -6.96 -2.10
CA ILE A 229 8.52 -6.98 -3.41
C ILE A 229 7.34 -6.03 -3.44
N GLY A 230 7.23 -5.27 -4.51
CA GLY A 230 6.13 -4.37 -4.78
C GLY A 230 5.90 -4.18 -6.27
N VAL A 231 4.90 -3.39 -6.59
CA VAL A 231 4.43 -3.18 -7.94
C VAL A 231 4.25 -1.69 -8.21
N LEU A 232 4.70 -1.27 -9.38
CA LEU A 232 4.25 -0.06 -10.03
C LEU A 232 3.47 -0.45 -11.29
N TYR A 233 2.19 -0.07 -11.35
CA TYR A 233 1.44 0.00 -12.60
C TYR A 233 1.61 1.38 -13.21
N GLY A 234 1.78 1.45 -14.50
CA GLY A 234 1.73 2.69 -15.27
C GLY A 234 1.12 2.47 -16.65
N LYS A 235 0.45 3.48 -17.20
CA LYS A 235 0.04 3.45 -18.60
C LYS A 235 1.26 3.24 -19.49
N SER A 236 1.13 2.45 -20.56
CA SER A 236 2.25 2.08 -21.43
C SER A 236 3.03 3.28 -21.94
N GLU A 237 2.36 4.31 -22.42
CA GLU A 237 2.97 5.53 -22.94
C GLU A 237 3.74 6.31 -21.86
N LEU A 238 3.27 6.28 -20.61
CA LEU A 238 3.93 6.94 -19.49
C LEU A 238 5.17 6.15 -19.04
N LEU A 239 5.09 4.84 -18.96
CA LEU A 239 6.24 4.00 -18.64
C LEU A 239 7.35 4.10 -19.71
N GLU A 240 6.96 4.10 -21.00
CA GLU A 240 7.92 4.29 -22.09
C GLU A 240 8.57 5.67 -22.08
N ALA A 241 7.84 6.68 -21.63
CA ALA A 241 8.34 8.04 -21.50
C ALA A 241 9.25 8.26 -20.28
N MET A 242 9.31 7.32 -19.33
CA MET A 242 10.18 7.40 -18.16
C MET A 242 11.64 7.20 -18.55
N SER A 243 12.52 8.00 -17.97
CA SER A 243 13.97 7.77 -18.05
C SER A 243 14.37 6.61 -17.13
N PRO A 244 15.37 5.79 -17.49
CA PRO A 244 15.87 4.79 -16.57
C PRO A 244 16.46 5.45 -15.32
N TRP A 245 16.32 4.77 -14.17
CA TRP A 245 16.85 5.26 -12.89
C TRP A 245 18.08 4.49 -12.45
N LEU A 246 17.95 3.16 -12.45
CA LEU A 246 19.05 2.27 -12.12
C LEU A 246 19.66 1.74 -13.44
N GLY A 247 20.96 1.89 -13.58
CA GLY A 247 21.72 1.33 -14.72
C GLY A 247 22.38 0.03 -14.35
N GLY A 248 22.38 -0.92 -15.29
CA GLY A 248 23.04 -2.21 -15.08
C GLY A 248 22.64 -3.26 -16.11
N GLY A 249 22.86 -4.50 -15.77
CA GLY A 249 22.44 -5.62 -16.62
C GLY A 249 20.92 -5.72 -16.71
N LYS A 250 20.44 -6.39 -17.73
CA LYS A 250 19.04 -6.69 -18.03
C LYS A 250 18.24 -5.50 -18.61
N MET A 251 18.45 -4.27 -18.13
CA MET A 251 17.70 -3.09 -18.58
C MET A 251 18.23 -2.51 -19.91
N VAL A 252 19.39 -2.89 -20.35
CA VAL A 252 20.06 -2.42 -21.57
C VAL A 252 19.81 -3.34 -22.76
N HIS A 253 19.75 -2.76 -23.97
CA HIS A 253 19.74 -3.48 -25.23
C HIS A 253 21.16 -3.56 -25.80
N GLU A 254 21.84 -2.41 -25.94
CA GLU A 254 23.22 -2.31 -26.40
C GLU A 254 24.03 -1.41 -25.47
N VAL A 255 25.30 -1.76 -25.26
CA VAL A 255 26.26 -0.99 -24.45
C VAL A 255 27.60 -0.94 -25.13
N SER A 256 28.17 0.25 -25.22
CA SER A 256 29.57 0.50 -25.58
C SER A 256 30.13 1.60 -24.67
N PHE A 257 31.44 1.93 -24.83
CA PHE A 257 32.01 3.08 -24.13
C PHE A 257 31.46 4.42 -24.61
N ASP A 258 30.84 4.46 -25.79
CA ASP A 258 30.20 5.69 -26.33
C ASP A 258 28.78 5.91 -25.84
N GLY A 259 28.16 4.90 -25.21
CA GLY A 259 26.80 5.00 -24.68
C GLY A 259 26.06 3.68 -24.60
N PHE A 260 24.76 3.78 -24.34
CA PHE A 260 23.89 2.61 -24.23
C PHE A 260 22.49 2.91 -24.75
N THR A 261 21.78 1.86 -25.15
CA THR A 261 20.34 1.87 -25.40
C THR A 261 19.64 0.96 -24.41
N THR A 262 18.36 1.24 -24.13
CA THR A 262 17.58 0.49 -23.15
C THR A 262 16.62 -0.49 -23.80
N GLN A 263 16.23 -1.52 -23.04
CA GLN A 263 15.03 -2.29 -23.34
C GLN A 263 13.79 -1.39 -23.30
N SER A 264 12.66 -1.87 -23.81
CA SER A 264 11.35 -1.26 -23.60
C SER A 264 10.86 -1.45 -22.15
N ALA A 265 9.84 -0.68 -21.74
CA ALA A 265 9.18 -0.94 -20.46
C ALA A 265 8.46 -2.31 -20.48
N PRO A 266 8.38 -3.01 -19.35
CA PRO A 266 8.85 -2.63 -18.02
C PRO A 266 10.34 -2.86 -17.77
N TRP A 267 11.04 -3.59 -18.63
CA TRP A 267 12.40 -4.12 -18.38
C TRP A 267 13.45 -3.02 -18.25
N LYS A 268 13.29 -1.89 -18.93
CA LYS A 268 14.20 -0.75 -18.74
C LYS A 268 14.20 -0.16 -17.34
N LEU A 269 13.16 -0.46 -16.55
CA LEU A 269 13.00 0.01 -15.17
C LEU A 269 13.34 -1.06 -14.13
N GLU A 270 13.81 -2.24 -14.58
CA GLU A 270 14.11 -3.40 -13.75
C GLU A 270 15.57 -3.84 -13.94
N ALA A 271 16.52 -3.04 -13.44
CA ALA A 271 17.95 -3.33 -13.56
C ALA A 271 18.40 -4.46 -12.62
N GLY A 272 19.32 -5.31 -13.13
CA GLY A 272 19.98 -6.36 -12.35
C GLY A 272 19.13 -7.62 -12.17
N THR A 273 19.64 -8.55 -11.35
CA THR A 273 18.90 -9.76 -10.97
C THR A 273 17.73 -9.38 -10.07
N PRO A 274 16.49 -9.75 -10.42
CA PRO A 274 15.31 -9.36 -9.66
C PRO A 274 15.16 -10.18 -8.36
N ASN A 275 14.25 -9.73 -7.49
CA ASN A 275 13.80 -10.49 -6.33
C ASN A 275 12.88 -11.63 -6.77
N VAL A 276 13.46 -12.70 -7.30
CA VAL A 276 12.70 -13.85 -7.83
C VAL A 276 11.85 -14.51 -6.74
N ALA A 277 12.42 -14.74 -5.56
CA ALA A 277 11.69 -15.31 -4.43
C ALA A 277 10.46 -14.46 -4.04
N GLY A 278 10.62 -13.12 -4.03
CA GLY A 278 9.52 -12.19 -3.74
C GLY A 278 8.41 -12.26 -4.79
N VAL A 279 8.77 -12.34 -6.07
CA VAL A 279 7.79 -12.47 -7.17
C VAL A 279 7.03 -13.80 -7.07
N ILE A 280 7.73 -14.91 -6.84
CA ILE A 280 7.12 -16.24 -6.68
C ILE A 280 6.20 -16.27 -5.47
N GLY A 281 6.64 -15.70 -4.34
CA GLY A 281 5.81 -15.61 -3.12
C GLY A 281 4.58 -14.72 -3.30
N LEU A 282 4.70 -13.58 -3.98
CA LEU A 282 3.54 -12.74 -4.30
C LEU A 282 2.58 -13.44 -5.25
N SER A 283 3.09 -14.15 -6.26
CA SER A 283 2.26 -14.96 -7.16
C SER A 283 1.45 -15.99 -6.38
N ALA A 284 2.08 -16.68 -5.45
CA ALA A 284 1.39 -17.65 -4.57
C ALA A 284 0.32 -16.98 -3.69
N ALA A 285 0.58 -15.77 -3.19
CA ALA A 285 -0.41 -15.01 -2.43
C ALA A 285 -1.64 -14.67 -3.28
N LEU A 286 -1.44 -14.23 -4.52
CA LEU A 286 -2.53 -13.89 -5.43
C LEU A 286 -3.34 -15.13 -5.85
N GLU A 287 -2.69 -16.26 -6.10
CA GLU A 287 -3.37 -17.54 -6.38
C GLU A 287 -4.22 -18.00 -5.19
N TRP A 288 -3.64 -17.97 -3.99
CA TRP A 288 -4.33 -18.33 -2.76
C TRP A 288 -5.52 -17.41 -2.49
N LEU A 289 -5.34 -16.09 -2.67
CA LEU A 289 -6.38 -15.09 -2.43
C LEU A 289 -7.57 -15.24 -3.39
N ALA A 290 -7.34 -15.74 -4.61
CA ALA A 290 -8.39 -15.95 -5.61
C ALA A 290 -9.44 -16.99 -5.20
N ASP A 291 -9.14 -17.85 -4.22
CA ASP A 291 -10.08 -18.83 -3.66
C ASP A 291 -11.12 -18.21 -2.72
N TYR A 292 -10.92 -16.95 -2.31
CA TYR A 292 -11.77 -16.26 -1.34
C TYR A 292 -12.56 -15.11 -1.97
N ASP A 293 -13.76 -14.87 -1.44
CA ASP A 293 -14.53 -13.65 -1.74
C ASP A 293 -13.98 -12.50 -0.90
N ILE A 294 -13.18 -11.63 -1.53
CA ILE A 294 -12.56 -10.48 -0.89
C ILE A 294 -13.60 -9.53 -0.29
N ASN A 295 -14.75 -9.37 -0.94
CA ASN A 295 -15.79 -8.47 -0.42
C ASN A 295 -16.42 -9.01 0.87
N GLN A 296 -16.62 -10.32 0.97
CA GLN A 296 -17.10 -10.95 2.21
C GLN A 296 -16.03 -10.89 3.31
N ALA A 297 -14.78 -11.14 2.97
CA ALA A 297 -13.65 -11.03 3.89
C ALA A 297 -13.51 -9.61 4.46
N GLU A 298 -13.61 -8.60 3.60
CA GLU A 298 -13.56 -7.19 4.03
C GLU A 298 -14.75 -6.79 4.90
N ARG A 299 -15.96 -7.24 4.57
CA ARG A 299 -17.14 -7.03 5.44
C ARG A 299 -16.95 -7.61 6.83
N TRP A 300 -16.35 -8.81 6.91
CA TRP A 300 -16.02 -9.42 8.20
C TRP A 300 -15.05 -8.55 9.00
N SER A 301 -13.93 -8.14 8.39
CA SER A 301 -12.93 -7.27 9.03
C SER A 301 -13.52 -5.95 9.52
N ARG A 302 -14.37 -5.32 8.71
CA ARG A 302 -15.10 -4.08 9.08
C ARG A 302 -16.03 -4.30 10.24
N SER A 303 -16.74 -5.43 10.28
CA SER A 303 -17.65 -5.75 11.39
C SER A 303 -16.91 -5.88 12.71
N LEU A 304 -15.69 -6.42 12.71
CA LEU A 304 -14.84 -6.51 13.90
C LEU A 304 -14.36 -5.13 14.36
N ALA A 305 -13.97 -4.26 13.41
CA ALA A 305 -13.59 -2.89 13.74
C ALA A 305 -14.76 -2.11 14.34
N THR A 306 -15.97 -2.25 13.81
CA THR A 306 -17.18 -1.63 14.35
C THR A 306 -17.48 -2.15 15.76
N LEU A 307 -17.39 -3.46 15.98
CA LEU A 307 -17.60 -4.05 17.30
C LEU A 307 -16.59 -3.53 18.33
N ALA A 308 -15.33 -3.38 17.94
CA ALA A 308 -14.29 -2.82 18.80
C ALA A 308 -14.56 -1.33 19.11
N GLU A 309 -14.87 -0.54 18.10
CA GLU A 309 -15.18 0.89 18.24
C GLU A 309 -16.38 1.11 19.17
N ASP A 310 -17.49 0.39 18.97
CA ASP A 310 -18.70 0.48 19.80
C ASP A 310 -18.42 0.09 21.26
N ALA A 311 -17.59 -0.91 21.47
CA ALA A 311 -17.19 -1.32 22.81
C ALA A 311 -16.31 -0.25 23.48
N LEU A 312 -15.28 0.23 22.80
CA LEU A 312 -14.34 1.22 23.33
C LEU A 312 -14.98 2.60 23.54
N ALA A 313 -15.98 2.96 22.74
CA ALA A 313 -16.71 4.22 22.86
C ALA A 313 -17.42 4.41 24.21
N LYS A 314 -17.62 3.32 24.96
CA LYS A 314 -18.19 3.36 26.32
C LYS A 314 -17.18 3.79 27.39
N ARG A 315 -15.90 3.93 27.04
CA ARG A 315 -14.82 4.32 27.98
C ARG A 315 -14.65 5.82 27.98
N PRO A 316 -14.44 6.44 29.18
CA PRO A 316 -14.22 7.86 29.26
C PRO A 316 -13.01 8.32 28.42
N GLY A 317 -13.16 9.45 27.74
CA GLY A 317 -12.09 10.03 26.95
C GLY A 317 -11.78 9.38 25.62
N PHE A 318 -12.49 8.32 25.24
CA PHE A 318 -12.31 7.69 23.93
C PHE A 318 -12.61 8.65 22.78
N ARG A 319 -11.71 8.70 21.79
CA ARG A 319 -11.91 9.43 20.53
C ARG A 319 -11.55 8.52 19.37
N SER A 320 -12.46 8.42 18.40
CA SER A 320 -12.23 7.68 17.16
C SER A 320 -11.88 8.62 16.01
N PHE A 321 -10.92 8.19 15.20
CA PHE A 321 -10.53 8.85 13.95
C PHE A 321 -10.86 7.96 12.72
N ARG A 322 -11.59 6.89 12.93
CA ARG A 322 -12.03 5.97 11.89
C ARG A 322 -12.97 6.66 10.90
N CYS A 323 -12.76 6.44 9.61
CA CYS A 323 -13.59 6.94 8.52
C CYS A 323 -14.30 5.82 7.77
N GLN A 324 -15.53 6.06 7.31
CA GLN A 324 -16.27 5.22 6.35
C GLN A 324 -16.36 3.73 6.73
N ASP A 325 -16.55 3.42 7.99
CA ASP A 325 -16.64 2.03 8.49
C ASP A 325 -15.47 1.14 8.05
N SER A 326 -14.27 1.70 8.00
CA SER A 326 -13.05 1.00 7.64
C SER A 326 -12.74 -0.17 8.59
N SER A 327 -11.95 -1.14 8.14
CA SER A 327 -11.34 -2.16 8.99
C SER A 327 -10.16 -1.65 9.83
N LEU A 328 -9.71 -0.42 9.61
CA LEU A 328 -8.73 0.28 10.44
C LEU A 328 -9.43 1.16 11.47
N LEU A 329 -9.07 0.98 12.74
CA LEU A 329 -9.55 1.80 13.85
C LEU A 329 -8.38 2.57 14.47
N ALA A 330 -8.23 3.84 14.07
CA ALA A 330 -7.34 4.77 14.76
C ALA A 330 -8.11 5.45 15.89
N PHE A 331 -7.52 5.50 17.08
CA PHE A 331 -8.18 6.02 18.27
C PHE A 331 -7.19 6.51 19.32
N ASP A 332 -7.68 7.26 20.29
CA ASP A 332 -6.95 7.62 21.51
C ASP A 332 -7.90 7.77 22.72
N PHE A 333 -7.32 8.06 23.84
CA PHE A 333 -8.03 8.41 25.07
C PHE A 333 -7.52 9.76 25.57
N ALA A 334 -8.43 10.70 25.85
CA ALA A 334 -8.08 12.01 26.36
C ALA A 334 -7.31 11.89 27.68
N GLY A 335 -6.15 12.54 27.76
CA GLY A 335 -5.28 12.50 28.94
C GLY A 335 -4.33 11.28 29.03
N VAL A 336 -4.43 10.34 28.09
CA VAL A 336 -3.55 9.15 28.05
C VAL A 336 -2.64 9.22 26.82
N HIS A 337 -1.33 9.14 27.05
CA HIS A 337 -0.39 9.14 25.94
C HIS A 337 -0.40 7.79 25.22
N HIS A 338 -0.45 7.82 23.89
CA HIS A 338 -0.54 6.62 23.07
C HIS A 338 0.63 5.63 23.26
N SER A 339 1.85 6.13 23.59
CA SER A 339 3.00 5.23 23.81
C SER A 339 2.89 4.46 25.13
N ASP A 340 2.29 5.04 26.16
CA ASP A 340 2.09 4.34 27.42
C ASP A 340 1.03 3.26 27.27
N MET A 341 -0.06 3.60 26.60
CA MET A 341 -1.12 2.65 26.29
C MET A 341 -0.61 1.45 25.46
N VAL A 342 0.13 1.69 24.37
CA VAL A 342 0.62 0.60 23.51
C VAL A 342 1.60 -0.31 24.24
N THR A 343 2.41 0.23 25.14
CA THR A 343 3.34 -0.56 25.95
C THR A 343 2.59 -1.55 26.84
N LEU A 344 1.57 -1.09 27.56
CA LEU A 344 0.76 -1.96 28.40
C LEU A 344 -0.03 -2.99 27.58
N LEU A 345 -0.60 -2.57 26.44
CA LEU A 345 -1.30 -3.50 25.56
C LEU A 345 -0.39 -4.62 25.06
N ALA A 346 0.86 -4.30 24.72
CA ALA A 346 1.85 -5.29 24.33
C ALA A 346 2.15 -6.30 25.45
N GLU A 347 2.25 -5.85 26.69
CA GLU A 347 2.41 -6.73 27.87
C GLU A 347 1.22 -7.66 28.08
N TYR A 348 0.04 -7.24 27.64
CA TYR A 348 -1.18 -8.06 27.68
C TYR A 348 -1.38 -8.94 26.44
N GLY A 349 -0.37 -9.01 25.57
CA GLY A 349 -0.39 -9.85 24.37
C GLY A 349 -1.20 -9.28 23.20
N ILE A 350 -1.45 -7.98 23.18
CA ILE A 350 -2.14 -7.28 22.09
C ILE A 350 -1.12 -6.57 21.21
N ALA A 351 -0.95 -7.02 19.98
CA ALA A 351 -0.09 -6.39 19.00
C ALA A 351 -0.88 -5.38 18.15
N LEU A 352 -0.70 -4.10 18.42
CA LEU A 352 -1.19 -2.99 17.60
C LEU A 352 -0.12 -1.90 17.50
N ARG A 353 -0.39 -0.87 16.74
CA ARG A 353 0.58 0.21 16.51
C ARG A 353 0.15 1.50 17.20
N ALA A 354 1.14 2.27 17.67
CA ALA A 354 0.94 3.63 18.17
C ALA A 354 1.92 4.59 17.49
N GLY A 355 1.59 5.88 17.52
CA GLY A 355 2.43 6.96 17.07
C GLY A 355 1.91 7.69 15.84
N GLN A 356 2.82 8.13 15.00
CA GLN A 356 2.52 9.02 13.88
C GLN A 356 2.13 8.29 12.57
N HIS A 357 2.27 6.97 12.51
CA HIS A 357 1.91 6.11 11.37
C HIS A 357 2.50 6.56 10.02
N CYS A 358 3.65 7.23 10.02
CA CYS A 358 4.24 7.86 8.83
C CYS A 358 3.27 8.81 8.10
N ALA A 359 2.43 9.53 8.84
CA ALA A 359 1.39 10.45 8.33
C ALA A 359 1.30 11.71 9.20
N GLN A 360 2.44 12.33 9.52
CA GLN A 360 2.50 13.50 10.41
C GLN A 360 1.60 14.66 9.98
N PRO A 361 1.51 15.06 8.68
CA PRO A 361 0.60 16.12 8.29
C PRO A 361 -0.87 15.80 8.55
N LEU A 362 -1.29 14.54 8.33
CA LEU A 362 -2.66 14.11 8.64
C LEU A 362 -2.96 14.23 10.15
N LEU A 363 -2.04 13.76 11.00
CA LEU A 363 -2.24 13.85 12.45
C LEU A 363 -2.31 15.29 12.94
N ALA A 364 -1.52 16.19 12.35
CA ALA A 364 -1.60 17.62 12.65
C ALA A 364 -2.98 18.20 12.28
N GLU A 365 -3.55 17.85 11.13
CA GLU A 365 -4.91 18.25 10.74
C GLU A 365 -5.98 17.64 11.67
N LEU A 366 -5.76 16.45 12.21
CA LEU A 366 -6.65 15.81 13.20
C LEU A 366 -6.48 16.38 14.61
N GLY A 367 -5.49 17.26 14.83
CA GLY A 367 -5.23 17.90 16.11
C GLY A 367 -4.60 16.97 17.15
N VAL A 368 -3.85 15.96 16.71
CA VAL A 368 -3.17 14.99 17.58
C VAL A 368 -1.71 14.81 17.21
N THR A 369 -0.89 14.39 18.19
CA THR A 369 0.54 14.10 17.97
C THR A 369 0.81 12.64 17.61
N GLY A 370 -0.17 11.76 17.82
CA GLY A 370 -0.13 10.35 17.56
C GLY A 370 -1.44 9.69 17.93
N THR A 371 -1.68 8.50 17.46
CA THR A 371 -2.83 7.67 17.82
C THR A 371 -2.41 6.23 18.06
N LEU A 372 -3.30 5.46 18.67
CA LEU A 372 -3.32 4.00 18.56
C LEU A 372 -3.98 3.61 17.24
N ARG A 373 -3.61 2.48 16.66
CA ARG A 373 -4.27 1.92 15.49
C ARG A 373 -4.39 0.41 15.62
N ALA A 374 -5.62 -0.07 15.72
CA ALA A 374 -5.96 -1.47 15.55
C ALA A 374 -6.43 -1.70 14.12
N SER A 375 -5.78 -2.58 13.39
CA SER A 375 -6.18 -2.96 12.03
C SER A 375 -6.66 -4.41 12.03
N PHE A 376 -7.92 -4.58 11.62
CA PHE A 376 -8.58 -5.88 11.58
C PHE A 376 -8.44 -6.49 10.19
N ALA A 377 -8.04 -7.75 10.15
CA ALA A 377 -7.91 -8.53 8.94
C ALA A 377 -8.90 -9.71 8.95
N PRO A 378 -9.13 -10.36 7.81
CA PRO A 378 -10.07 -11.47 7.72
C PRO A 378 -9.76 -12.65 8.66
N TYR A 379 -8.53 -12.79 9.14
CA TYR A 379 -8.13 -13.83 10.10
C TYR A 379 -8.39 -13.45 11.57
N ASN A 380 -8.80 -12.21 11.86
CA ASN A 380 -9.17 -11.82 13.21
C ASN A 380 -10.55 -12.37 13.62
N THR A 381 -10.80 -12.40 14.92
CA THR A 381 -12.01 -12.99 15.52
C THR A 381 -12.68 -12.01 16.48
N LYS A 382 -13.92 -12.32 16.86
CA LYS A 382 -14.60 -11.60 17.96
C LYS A 382 -13.85 -11.72 19.27
N SER A 383 -13.21 -12.86 19.51
CA SER A 383 -12.35 -13.09 20.67
C SER A 383 -11.17 -12.13 20.72
N ASP A 384 -10.60 -11.78 19.55
CA ASP A 384 -9.54 -10.76 19.45
C ASP A 384 -10.05 -9.38 19.87
N VAL A 385 -11.30 -9.04 19.51
CA VAL A 385 -11.95 -7.79 19.93
C VAL A 385 -12.17 -7.78 21.45
N ASP A 386 -12.68 -8.87 22.03
CA ASP A 386 -12.89 -8.98 23.48
C ASP A 386 -11.57 -8.84 24.23
N ALA A 387 -10.52 -9.49 23.74
CA ALA A 387 -9.19 -9.40 24.32
C ALA A 387 -8.62 -7.96 24.27
N LEU A 388 -8.80 -7.26 23.13
CA LEU A 388 -8.42 -5.85 23.01
C LEU A 388 -9.14 -4.98 24.05
N VAL A 389 -10.46 -5.11 24.15
CA VAL A 389 -11.28 -4.30 25.07
C VAL A 389 -10.86 -4.56 26.53
N ASN A 390 -10.69 -5.81 26.91
CA ASN A 390 -10.26 -6.19 28.26
C ASN A 390 -8.84 -5.65 28.59
N ALA A 391 -7.94 -5.69 27.61
CA ALA A 391 -6.59 -5.15 27.77
C ALA A 391 -6.60 -3.61 27.92
N VAL A 392 -7.44 -2.92 27.14
CA VAL A 392 -7.62 -1.47 27.27
C VAL A 392 -8.19 -1.11 28.65
N ASP A 393 -9.19 -1.82 29.16
CA ASP A 393 -9.77 -1.58 30.47
C ASP A 393 -8.70 -1.69 31.57
N ARG A 394 -7.90 -2.75 31.56
CA ARG A 394 -6.80 -2.94 32.49
C ARG A 394 -5.71 -1.85 32.37
N ALA A 395 -5.40 -1.42 31.16
CA ALA A 395 -4.44 -0.35 30.95
C ALA A 395 -4.95 1.00 31.47
N LEU A 396 -6.22 1.32 31.24
CA LEU A 396 -6.85 2.55 31.73
C LEU A 396 -6.88 2.60 33.26
N GLU A 397 -7.11 1.48 33.95
CA GLU A 397 -7.03 1.40 35.42
C GLU A 397 -5.66 1.80 35.99
N LEU A 398 -4.60 1.63 35.20
CA LEU A 398 -3.22 1.99 35.58
C LEU A 398 -2.81 3.39 35.15
N LEU A 399 -3.42 3.94 34.11
CA LEU A 399 -3.01 5.20 33.48
C LEU A 399 -3.92 6.39 33.84
N VAL A 400 -5.09 6.13 34.36
CA VAL A 400 -6.06 7.15 34.75
C VAL A 400 -6.35 6.98 36.25
N ASP A 401 -5.68 7.78 37.10
CA ASP A 401 -5.92 7.89 38.55
C ASP A 401 -7.17 8.73 38.85
#